data_124cfd3492214693bc8d6f9a42f31a13
#
_entry.id   124cfd3492214693bc8d6f9a42f31a13
#
_cell.length_a   1.000
_cell.length_b   1.000
_cell.length_c   1.000
_cell.angle_alpha   90.00
_cell.angle_beta   90.00
_cell.angle_gamma   90.00
#
_symmetry.space_group_name_H-M   'P 1'
#
loop_
_entity.id
_entity.type
_entity.pdbx_description
1 polymer ?
#
loop_
_entity_poly.entity_id
_entity_poly.type
_entity_poly.pdbx_seq_one_letter_code
_entity_poly.pdbx_strand_id
1 'polypeptide(L)'
;ETKDSNLLTLGPGWTRKDGYVIGVAVAAGESSWYFPIAHKSGNMSKNIVFKWLQKLCNDEKITKVFHNALYDLGWLRAEGIEVKGKIVDTMIAAPLLDENRKWYNLNSLARDYLGEYKDEKLLKSAAEEFGVDPKSGMWQLPPRYVGKYAEQDALITLKLWDNLRKKITQEECSSIFELENSLLPVLFEMKTKGVRVDVDKAHKTKKDLTKIEKSLIEEIVKETGVTVEPWVATSVAKVFDAVGLSYSRTEKSGSPMFTKQFLANQTHPIAKKIIKIREINKANTTFVDTILEHSHNGRIHCDFHSLRSDGGGTVTGRFSSSNPNLQQIPARDP
;
A
#
# COMPACT_ATOMS: atom_id res chain seq x y z
N GLU A 1 -8.36 -0.11 -16.03
CA GLU A 1 -9.03 -0.88 -14.99
C GLU A 1 -8.43 -2.30 -14.88
N THR A 2 -8.39 -2.87 -13.68
CA THR A 2 -7.70 -4.13 -13.42
C THR A 2 -8.54 -5.06 -12.53
N LYS A 3 -8.27 -6.37 -12.65
CA LYS A 3 -8.54 -7.32 -11.59
C LYS A 3 -7.25 -7.48 -10.77
N ASP A 4 -7.27 -7.06 -9.52
CA ASP A 4 -6.14 -7.13 -8.60
C ASP A 4 -6.62 -7.70 -7.27
N SER A 5 -6.52 -9.03 -7.11
CA SER A 5 -7.23 -9.77 -6.06
C SER A 5 -6.66 -9.50 -4.66
N ASN A 6 -5.37 -9.16 -4.56
CA ASN A 6 -4.67 -8.97 -3.30
C ASN A 6 -4.23 -7.51 -3.05
N LEU A 7 -4.83 -6.56 -3.78
CA LEU A 7 -4.46 -5.15 -3.70
C LEU A 7 -4.50 -4.60 -2.27
N LEU A 8 -5.53 -4.94 -1.49
CA LEU A 8 -5.72 -4.43 -0.13
C LEU A 8 -4.81 -5.09 0.92
N THR A 9 -4.29 -6.28 0.65
CA THR A 9 -3.48 -7.06 1.60
C THR A 9 -1.99 -7.03 1.30
N LEU A 10 -1.63 -7.18 0.01
CA LEU A 10 -0.25 -7.30 -0.43
C LEU A 10 0.21 -6.16 -1.36
N GLY A 11 -0.65 -5.13 -1.53
CA GLY A 11 -0.40 -4.06 -2.49
C GLY A 11 -0.57 -4.50 -3.95
N PRO A 12 -0.22 -3.62 -4.92
CA PRO A 12 -0.40 -3.89 -6.35
C PRO A 12 0.23 -5.20 -6.82
N GLY A 13 -0.57 -6.05 -7.48
CA GLY A 13 -0.24 -7.43 -7.84
C GLY A 13 0.54 -7.62 -9.13
N TRP A 14 0.85 -6.56 -9.86
CA TRP A 14 1.51 -6.66 -11.16
C TRP A 14 2.91 -7.31 -11.12
N THR A 15 3.67 -7.15 -10.01
CA THR A 15 4.96 -7.83 -9.83
C THR A 15 4.81 -9.34 -9.57
N ARG A 16 3.71 -9.73 -8.93
CA ARG A 16 3.38 -11.12 -8.58
C ARG A 16 2.57 -11.82 -9.66
N LYS A 17 2.01 -11.05 -10.63
CA LYS A 17 1.10 -11.53 -11.69
C LYS A 17 -0.17 -12.18 -11.13
N ASP A 18 -0.67 -11.66 -10.02
CA ASP A 18 -1.90 -12.17 -9.37
C ASP A 18 -3.16 -11.39 -9.75
N GLY A 19 -3.13 -10.77 -10.94
CA GLY A 19 -4.22 -10.06 -11.57
C GLY A 19 -4.00 -9.85 -13.06
N TYR A 20 -4.82 -8.98 -13.67
CA TYR A 20 -4.70 -8.61 -15.09
C TYR A 20 -5.49 -7.34 -15.42
N VAL A 21 -5.15 -6.71 -16.54
CA VAL A 21 -5.87 -5.54 -17.07
C VAL A 21 -7.20 -5.98 -17.66
N ILE A 22 -8.30 -5.39 -17.22
CA ILE A 22 -9.65 -5.66 -17.74
C ILE A 22 -10.08 -4.71 -18.83
N GLY A 23 -9.51 -3.50 -18.85
CA GLY A 23 -9.74 -2.48 -19.84
C GLY A 23 -8.85 -1.28 -19.64
N VAL A 24 -8.72 -0.46 -20.68
CA VAL A 24 -7.88 0.74 -20.69
C VAL A 24 -8.75 1.95 -21.03
N ALA A 25 -8.71 2.98 -20.19
CA ALA A 25 -9.31 4.27 -20.47
C ALA A 25 -8.22 5.27 -20.90
N VAL A 26 -8.50 6.08 -21.90
CA VAL A 26 -7.61 7.11 -22.42
C VAL A 26 -8.40 8.39 -22.67
N ALA A 27 -7.83 9.53 -22.33
CA ALA A 27 -8.39 10.85 -22.65
C ALA A 27 -7.39 11.68 -23.46
N ALA A 28 -7.92 12.45 -24.42
CA ALA A 28 -7.15 13.43 -25.18
C ALA A 28 -8.07 14.63 -25.55
N GLY A 29 -7.61 15.84 -25.23
CA GLY A 29 -8.44 17.02 -25.31
C GLY A 29 -9.69 16.90 -24.42
N GLU A 30 -10.86 17.04 -25.00
CA GLU A 30 -12.14 16.92 -24.28
C GLU A 30 -12.83 15.56 -24.44
N SER A 31 -12.15 14.61 -25.09
CA SER A 31 -12.69 13.28 -25.39
C SER A 31 -12.01 12.20 -24.56
N SER A 32 -12.77 11.17 -24.23
CA SER A 32 -12.28 9.98 -23.55
C SER A 32 -12.89 8.71 -24.12
N TRP A 33 -12.16 7.62 -24.04
CA TRP A 33 -12.54 6.32 -24.59
C TRP A 33 -12.16 5.20 -23.64
N TYR A 34 -13.00 4.17 -23.57
CA TYR A 34 -12.70 2.95 -22.86
C TYR A 34 -12.58 1.76 -23.80
N PHE A 35 -11.52 1.00 -23.66
CA PHE A 35 -11.21 -0.19 -24.47
C PHE A 35 -11.30 -1.43 -23.58
N PRO A 36 -12.44 -2.14 -23.50
CA PRO A 36 -12.60 -3.35 -22.71
C PRO A 36 -11.86 -4.53 -23.35
N ILE A 37 -11.08 -5.29 -22.57
CA ILE A 37 -10.24 -6.37 -23.12
C ILE A 37 -10.35 -7.70 -22.34
N ALA A 38 -10.79 -7.68 -21.08
CA ALA A 38 -10.88 -8.88 -20.25
C ALA A 38 -12.00 -8.81 -19.22
N HIS A 39 -13.14 -8.25 -19.56
CA HIS A 39 -14.37 -8.42 -18.83
C HIS A 39 -14.95 -9.82 -19.09
N LYS A 40 -15.96 -10.21 -18.32
CA LYS A 40 -16.66 -11.49 -18.51
C LYS A 40 -17.30 -11.63 -19.91
N SER A 41 -17.65 -10.51 -20.54
CA SER A 41 -18.21 -10.46 -21.91
C SER A 41 -18.00 -9.08 -22.54
N GLY A 42 -18.25 -8.94 -23.84
CA GLY A 42 -18.24 -7.64 -24.55
C GLY A 42 -16.87 -7.02 -24.74
N ASN A 43 -15.83 -7.83 -24.89
CA ASN A 43 -14.46 -7.38 -25.04
C ASN A 43 -14.08 -7.10 -26.49
N MET A 44 -13.17 -6.16 -26.66
CA MET A 44 -12.41 -5.95 -27.90
C MET A 44 -11.24 -6.94 -27.97
N SER A 45 -10.64 -7.06 -29.15
CA SER A 45 -9.42 -7.87 -29.30
C SER A 45 -8.27 -7.25 -28.51
N LYS A 46 -7.81 -7.95 -27.46
CA LYS A 46 -6.66 -7.53 -26.62
C LYS A 46 -5.43 -7.20 -27.46
N ASN A 47 -5.14 -8.02 -28.48
CA ASN A 47 -3.97 -7.79 -29.35
C ASN A 47 -4.07 -6.50 -30.15
N ILE A 48 -5.26 -6.14 -30.65
CA ILE A 48 -5.46 -4.91 -31.41
C ILE A 48 -5.31 -3.71 -30.48
N VAL A 49 -5.98 -3.74 -29.34
CA VAL A 49 -5.91 -2.65 -28.34
C VAL A 49 -4.48 -2.45 -27.86
N PHE A 50 -3.76 -3.52 -27.52
CA PHE A 50 -2.39 -3.42 -27.01
C PHE A 50 -1.38 -2.99 -28.08
N LYS A 51 -1.53 -3.40 -29.32
CA LYS A 51 -0.69 -2.88 -30.43
C LYS A 51 -0.88 -1.38 -30.63
N TRP A 52 -2.11 -0.90 -30.55
CA TRP A 52 -2.42 0.52 -30.63
C TRP A 52 -1.84 1.28 -29.41
N LEU A 53 -2.10 0.76 -28.20
CA LEU A 53 -1.63 1.37 -26.95
C LEU A 53 -0.10 1.44 -26.89
N GLN A 54 0.60 0.38 -27.36
CA GLN A 54 2.06 0.37 -27.44
C GLN A 54 2.62 1.49 -28.35
N LYS A 55 1.95 1.77 -29.48
CA LYS A 55 2.34 2.90 -30.36
C LYS A 55 2.19 4.23 -29.62
N LEU A 56 1.06 4.42 -28.93
CA LEU A 56 0.79 5.63 -28.15
C LEU A 56 1.81 5.78 -27.01
N CYS A 57 2.09 4.70 -26.29
CA CYS A 57 3.03 4.69 -25.15
C CYS A 57 4.49 4.90 -25.60
N ASN A 58 4.87 4.43 -26.78
CA ASN A 58 6.22 4.59 -27.32
C ASN A 58 6.49 5.98 -27.96
N ASP A 59 5.47 6.77 -28.23
CA ASP A 59 5.65 8.10 -28.80
C ASP A 59 6.18 9.06 -27.71
N GLU A 60 7.46 9.36 -27.74
CA GLU A 60 8.13 10.24 -26.78
C GLU A 60 7.68 11.70 -26.85
N LYS A 61 7.04 12.11 -27.95
CA LYS A 61 6.51 13.47 -28.13
C LYS A 61 5.22 13.71 -27.34
N ILE A 62 4.53 12.63 -26.99
CA ILE A 62 3.28 12.68 -26.22
C ILE A 62 3.60 12.58 -24.74
N THR A 63 3.23 13.58 -23.96
CA THR A 63 3.25 13.49 -22.48
C THR A 63 2.11 12.61 -22.01
N LYS A 64 2.41 11.60 -21.19
CA LYS A 64 1.42 10.71 -20.59
C LYS A 64 1.13 11.18 -19.18
N VAL A 65 -0.13 11.43 -18.89
CA VAL A 65 -0.60 11.92 -17.58
C VAL A 65 -1.33 10.80 -16.88
N PHE A 66 -0.95 10.56 -15.63
CA PHE A 66 -1.53 9.54 -14.76
C PHE A 66 -1.98 10.15 -13.44
N HIS A 67 -2.77 9.38 -12.72
CA HIS A 67 -3.05 9.58 -11.31
C HIS A 67 -2.68 8.31 -10.55
N ASN A 68 -1.58 8.32 -9.80
CA ASN A 68 -0.90 7.16 -9.25
C ASN A 68 -0.18 6.31 -10.34
N ALA A 69 0.73 6.98 -11.06
CA ALA A 69 1.41 6.43 -12.23
C ALA A 69 2.07 5.06 -12.01
N LEU A 70 2.62 4.81 -10.82
CA LEU A 70 3.28 3.53 -10.51
C LEU A 70 2.35 2.33 -10.63
N TYR A 71 1.05 2.51 -10.38
CA TYR A 71 0.05 1.46 -10.54
C TYR A 71 -0.17 1.11 -12.01
N ASP A 72 -0.46 2.12 -12.83
CA ASP A 72 -0.73 1.93 -14.26
C ASP A 72 0.50 1.45 -15.03
N LEU A 73 1.66 2.06 -14.78
CA LEU A 73 2.94 1.63 -15.37
C LEU A 73 3.26 0.17 -15.06
N GLY A 74 2.96 -0.26 -13.84
CA GLY A 74 3.16 -1.64 -13.41
C GLY A 74 2.31 -2.63 -14.19
N TRP A 75 1.02 -2.35 -14.32
CA TRP A 75 0.12 -3.22 -15.09
C TRP A 75 0.39 -3.17 -16.59
N LEU A 76 0.76 -2.01 -17.15
CA LEU A 76 1.20 -1.91 -18.54
C LEU A 76 2.45 -2.76 -18.78
N ARG A 77 3.45 -2.69 -17.90
CA ARG A 77 4.65 -3.53 -18.00
C ARG A 77 4.35 -5.02 -17.84
N ALA A 78 3.44 -5.41 -16.96
CA ALA A 78 3.02 -6.80 -16.80
C ALA A 78 2.39 -7.38 -18.08
N GLU A 79 1.78 -6.52 -18.89
CA GLU A 79 1.21 -6.83 -20.21
C GLU A 79 2.20 -6.61 -21.37
N GLY A 80 3.47 -6.31 -21.08
CA GLY A 80 4.52 -6.13 -22.07
C GLY A 80 4.51 -4.76 -22.78
N ILE A 81 3.79 -3.77 -22.20
CA ILE A 81 3.73 -2.41 -22.74
C ILE A 81 4.69 -1.52 -21.96
N GLU A 82 5.65 -0.92 -22.68
CA GLU A 82 6.58 0.07 -22.16
C GLU A 82 6.08 1.48 -22.43
N VAL A 83 6.23 2.39 -21.47
CA VAL A 83 5.85 3.80 -21.59
C VAL A 83 7.12 4.63 -21.70
N LYS A 84 7.28 5.35 -22.81
CA LYS A 84 8.43 6.21 -23.12
C LYS A 84 8.07 7.69 -23.09
N GLY A 85 9.09 8.54 -23.01
CA GLY A 85 8.94 9.99 -22.98
C GLY A 85 8.51 10.53 -21.62
N LYS A 86 7.95 11.74 -21.62
CA LYS A 86 7.56 12.42 -20.39
C LYS A 86 6.33 11.78 -19.76
N ILE A 87 6.46 11.35 -18.52
CA ILE A 87 5.38 10.86 -17.66
C ILE A 87 5.11 11.94 -16.62
N VAL A 88 3.84 12.16 -16.31
CA VAL A 88 3.37 13.09 -15.27
C VAL A 88 2.42 12.37 -14.34
N ASP A 89 2.61 12.55 -13.02
CA ASP A 89 1.70 12.03 -12.02
C ASP A 89 1.05 13.17 -11.23
N THR A 90 -0.26 13.26 -11.30
CA THR A 90 -1.03 14.25 -10.54
C THR A 90 -1.00 14.00 -9.03
N MET A 91 -0.67 12.77 -8.59
CA MET A 91 -0.42 12.47 -7.16
C MET A 91 0.94 12.96 -6.67
N ILE A 92 1.86 13.35 -7.56
CA ILE A 92 3.08 14.08 -7.21
C ILE A 92 2.80 15.58 -7.19
N ALA A 93 2.02 16.07 -8.14
CA ALA A 93 1.70 17.49 -8.27
C ALA A 93 0.88 18.04 -7.07
N ALA A 94 -0.14 17.30 -6.64
CA ALA A 94 -1.07 17.79 -5.63
C ALA A 94 -0.44 17.99 -4.22
N PRO A 95 0.40 17.08 -3.68
CA PRO A 95 1.06 17.28 -2.39
C PRO A 95 2.07 18.42 -2.34
N LEU A 96 2.62 18.83 -3.49
CA LEU A 96 3.53 19.97 -3.55
C LEU A 96 2.80 21.31 -3.40
N LEU A 97 1.50 21.33 -3.71
CA LEU A 97 0.65 22.51 -3.53
C LEU A 97 -0.01 22.55 -2.14
N ASP A 98 -0.28 21.39 -1.54
CA ASP A 98 -0.86 21.30 -0.20
C ASP A 98 -0.53 19.92 0.40
N GLU A 99 0.54 19.87 1.21
CA GLU A 99 1.03 18.67 1.88
C GLU A 99 0.18 18.26 3.10
N ASN A 100 -0.71 19.14 3.55
CA ASN A 100 -1.58 18.92 4.71
C ASN A 100 -2.94 18.34 4.38
N ARG A 101 -3.21 18.09 3.10
CA ARG A 101 -4.48 17.46 2.69
C ARG A 101 -4.64 16.09 3.33
N LYS A 102 -5.89 15.78 3.68
CA LYS A 102 -6.25 14.44 4.19
C LYS A 102 -6.25 13.38 3.09
N TRP A 103 -6.69 13.76 1.86
CA TRP A 103 -6.89 12.84 0.75
C TRP A 103 -6.34 13.41 -0.56
N TYR A 104 -5.63 12.56 -1.30
CA TYR A 104 -5.07 12.85 -2.64
C TYR A 104 -5.70 11.99 -3.74
N ASN A 105 -6.75 11.19 -3.44
CA ASN A 105 -7.45 10.43 -4.46
C ASN A 105 -8.16 11.35 -5.46
N LEU A 106 -8.39 10.80 -6.65
CA LEU A 106 -8.90 11.56 -7.79
C LEU A 106 -10.23 12.27 -7.49
N ASN A 107 -11.14 11.62 -6.74
CA ASN A 107 -12.42 12.24 -6.35
C ASN A 107 -12.25 13.51 -5.52
N SER A 108 -11.36 13.45 -4.50
CA SER A 108 -11.13 14.60 -3.62
C SER A 108 -10.46 15.74 -4.36
N LEU A 109 -9.48 15.42 -5.23
CA LEU A 109 -8.78 16.44 -6.03
C LEU A 109 -9.69 17.04 -7.11
N ALA A 110 -10.51 16.23 -7.79
CA ALA A 110 -11.47 16.70 -8.79
C ALA A 110 -12.48 17.68 -8.16
N ARG A 111 -13.06 17.33 -7.02
CA ARG A 111 -13.96 18.20 -6.28
C ARG A 111 -13.32 19.54 -5.94
N ASP A 112 -12.11 19.51 -5.37
CA ASP A 112 -11.49 20.70 -4.76
C ASP A 112 -10.79 21.59 -5.78
N TYR A 113 -10.25 21.03 -6.88
CA TYR A 113 -9.55 21.78 -7.92
C TYR A 113 -10.37 22.06 -9.17
N LEU A 114 -11.38 21.23 -9.47
CA LEU A 114 -12.20 21.37 -10.69
C LEU A 114 -13.67 21.67 -10.40
N GLY A 115 -14.14 21.48 -9.16
CA GLY A 115 -15.57 21.52 -8.82
C GLY A 115 -16.37 20.36 -9.43
N GLU A 116 -15.69 19.32 -9.89
CA GLU A 116 -16.30 18.16 -10.53
C GLU A 116 -16.45 16.99 -9.55
N TYR A 117 -17.53 16.23 -9.72
CA TYR A 117 -17.80 15.02 -8.94
C TYR A 117 -17.88 13.82 -9.87
N LYS A 118 -17.26 12.72 -9.47
CA LYS A 118 -17.37 11.45 -10.21
C LYS A 118 -18.79 10.89 -10.08
N ASP A 119 -19.39 10.53 -11.20
CA ASP A 119 -20.68 9.83 -11.21
C ASP A 119 -20.45 8.31 -11.19
N GLU A 120 -20.56 7.74 -10.00
CA GLU A 120 -20.44 6.29 -9.77
C GLU A 120 -21.80 5.57 -9.72
N LYS A 121 -22.93 6.29 -9.97
CA LYS A 121 -24.26 5.71 -9.78
C LYS A 121 -24.51 4.50 -10.66
N LEU A 122 -24.20 4.61 -11.96
CA LEU A 122 -24.39 3.52 -12.91
C LEU A 122 -23.57 2.28 -12.54
N LEU A 123 -22.30 2.48 -12.15
CA LEU A 123 -21.40 1.40 -11.72
C LEU A 123 -21.93 0.72 -10.44
N LYS A 124 -22.32 1.51 -9.44
CA LYS A 124 -22.84 1.01 -8.16
C LYS A 124 -24.16 0.25 -8.33
N SER A 125 -25.11 0.79 -9.10
CA SER A 125 -26.37 0.09 -9.38
C SER A 125 -26.15 -1.21 -10.13
N ALA A 126 -25.26 -1.23 -11.11
CA ALA A 126 -24.91 -2.47 -11.81
C ALA A 126 -24.24 -3.47 -10.87
N ALA A 127 -23.32 -3.04 -10.03
CA ALA A 127 -22.64 -3.91 -9.07
C ALA A 127 -23.63 -4.56 -8.09
N GLU A 128 -24.62 -3.80 -7.61
CA GLU A 128 -25.70 -4.29 -6.75
C GLU A 128 -26.58 -5.32 -7.50
N GLU A 129 -27.01 -5.02 -8.74
CA GLU A 129 -27.81 -5.93 -9.58
C GLU A 129 -27.10 -7.25 -9.86
N PHE A 130 -25.78 -7.19 -10.11
CA PHE A 130 -24.95 -8.38 -10.39
C PHE A 130 -24.41 -9.07 -9.12
N GLY A 131 -24.68 -8.53 -7.93
CA GLY A 131 -24.21 -9.10 -6.65
C GLY A 131 -22.68 -9.09 -6.49
N VAL A 132 -22.00 -8.07 -6.99
CA VAL A 132 -20.53 -7.94 -6.96
C VAL A 132 -20.11 -6.64 -6.28
N ASP A 133 -18.88 -6.60 -5.77
CA ASP A 133 -18.30 -5.36 -5.26
C ASP A 133 -18.02 -4.38 -6.41
N PRO A 134 -18.40 -3.10 -6.31
CA PRO A 134 -18.25 -2.14 -7.40
C PRO A 134 -16.82 -1.83 -7.82
N LYS A 135 -15.81 -2.14 -7.00
CA LYS A 135 -14.39 -1.93 -7.33
C LYS A 135 -13.69 -3.23 -7.69
N SER A 136 -13.63 -4.19 -6.79
CA SER A 136 -12.92 -5.45 -7.01
C SER A 136 -13.66 -6.39 -7.97
N GLY A 137 -14.97 -6.19 -8.17
CA GLY A 137 -15.83 -6.98 -9.05
C GLY A 137 -16.04 -6.43 -10.46
N MET A 138 -15.43 -5.29 -10.85
CA MET A 138 -15.64 -4.65 -12.17
C MET A 138 -15.44 -5.59 -13.36
N TRP A 139 -14.52 -6.53 -13.26
CA TRP A 139 -14.24 -7.51 -14.32
C TRP A 139 -15.42 -8.44 -14.63
N GLN A 140 -16.36 -8.58 -13.69
CA GLN A 140 -17.57 -9.40 -13.86
C GLN A 140 -18.71 -8.62 -14.54
N LEU A 141 -18.65 -7.30 -14.51
CA LEU A 141 -19.66 -6.43 -15.11
C LEU A 141 -19.47 -6.31 -16.62
N PRO A 142 -20.56 -6.18 -17.40
CA PRO A 142 -20.48 -5.78 -18.79
C PRO A 142 -19.78 -4.42 -18.95
N PRO A 143 -18.92 -4.23 -19.96
CA PRO A 143 -18.12 -3.01 -20.15
C PRO A 143 -18.91 -1.70 -20.18
N ARG A 144 -20.16 -1.72 -20.64
CA ARG A 144 -21.04 -0.55 -20.70
C ARG A 144 -21.28 0.11 -19.32
N TYR A 145 -21.17 -0.63 -18.24
CA TYR A 145 -21.35 -0.11 -16.88
C TYR A 145 -20.03 0.43 -16.28
N VAL A 146 -18.90 -0.11 -16.74
CA VAL A 146 -17.56 0.30 -16.27
C VAL A 146 -16.98 1.41 -17.13
N GLY A 147 -17.27 1.39 -18.43
CA GLY A 147 -16.66 2.29 -19.43
C GLY A 147 -16.84 3.77 -19.09
N LYS A 148 -18.07 4.22 -18.80
CA LYS A 148 -18.33 5.62 -18.47
C LYS A 148 -17.57 6.08 -17.22
N TYR A 149 -17.46 5.22 -16.20
CA TYR A 149 -16.69 5.49 -15.00
C TYR A 149 -15.20 5.65 -15.34
N ALA A 150 -14.62 4.71 -16.09
CA ALA A 150 -13.21 4.73 -16.47
C ALA A 150 -12.86 5.89 -17.42
N GLU A 151 -13.74 6.20 -18.38
CA GLU A 151 -13.61 7.37 -19.28
C GLU A 151 -13.60 8.68 -18.49
N GLN A 152 -14.50 8.80 -17.50
CA GLN A 152 -14.55 9.97 -16.63
C GLN A 152 -13.26 10.11 -15.82
N ASP A 153 -12.70 9.02 -15.27
CA ASP A 153 -11.45 9.05 -14.54
C ASP A 153 -10.27 9.53 -15.39
N ALA A 154 -10.15 9.05 -16.61
CA ALA A 154 -9.13 9.49 -17.54
C ALA A 154 -9.27 10.98 -17.88
N LEU A 155 -10.50 11.46 -18.18
CA LEU A 155 -10.76 12.84 -18.52
C LEU A 155 -10.51 13.79 -17.32
N ILE A 156 -10.97 13.42 -16.13
CA ILE A 156 -10.71 14.18 -14.91
C ILE A 156 -9.22 14.27 -14.62
N THR A 157 -8.47 13.18 -14.81
CA THR A 157 -7.02 13.17 -14.61
C THR A 157 -6.32 14.18 -15.54
N LEU A 158 -6.73 14.24 -16.79
CA LEU A 158 -6.18 15.21 -17.76
C LEU A 158 -6.52 16.66 -17.38
N LYS A 159 -7.79 16.96 -17.08
CA LYS A 159 -8.23 18.28 -16.61
C LYS A 159 -7.54 18.69 -15.31
N LEU A 160 -7.38 17.75 -14.39
CA LEU A 160 -6.69 17.98 -13.11
C LEU A 160 -5.24 18.42 -13.37
N TRP A 161 -4.53 17.73 -14.25
CA TRP A 161 -3.18 18.14 -14.63
C TRP A 161 -3.15 19.54 -15.23
N ASP A 162 -4.08 19.88 -16.11
CA ASP A 162 -4.16 21.23 -16.70
C ASP A 162 -4.38 22.33 -15.65
N ASN A 163 -5.07 22.03 -14.57
CA ASN A 163 -5.25 22.94 -13.43
C ASN A 163 -3.98 22.98 -12.55
N LEU A 164 -3.49 21.80 -12.12
CA LEU A 164 -2.36 21.69 -11.20
C LEU A 164 -1.08 22.29 -11.78
N ARG A 165 -0.77 22.08 -13.08
CA ARG A 165 0.43 22.64 -13.71
C ARG A 165 0.48 24.18 -13.67
N LYS A 166 -0.70 24.83 -13.79
CA LYS A 166 -0.80 26.30 -13.67
C LYS A 166 -0.49 26.75 -12.26
N LYS A 167 -1.07 26.05 -11.26
CA LYS A 167 -0.83 26.34 -9.84
C LYS A 167 0.62 26.09 -9.44
N ILE A 168 1.24 24.98 -9.88
CA ILE A 168 2.66 24.69 -9.65
C ILE A 168 3.56 25.82 -10.17
N THR A 169 3.21 26.38 -11.33
CA THR A 169 3.96 27.52 -11.89
C THR A 169 3.72 28.80 -11.06
N GLN A 170 2.48 29.05 -10.64
CA GLN A 170 2.11 30.23 -9.83
C GLN A 170 2.77 30.21 -8.44
N GLU A 171 2.86 29.02 -7.82
CA GLU A 171 3.45 28.80 -6.49
C GLU A 171 4.99 28.56 -6.57
N GLU A 172 5.61 28.77 -7.75
CA GLU A 172 7.05 28.60 -7.98
C GLU A 172 7.59 27.18 -7.66
N CYS A 173 6.71 26.16 -7.67
CA CYS A 173 7.04 24.77 -7.33
C CYS A 173 7.50 23.95 -8.56
N SER A 174 7.73 24.55 -9.73
CA SER A 174 8.03 23.82 -10.98
C SER A 174 9.32 22.98 -10.89
N SER A 175 10.37 23.51 -10.27
CA SER A 175 11.66 22.80 -10.14
C SER A 175 11.55 21.58 -9.22
N ILE A 176 10.84 21.70 -8.10
CA ILE A 176 10.63 20.56 -7.20
C ILE A 176 9.69 19.54 -7.81
N PHE A 177 8.67 19.96 -8.56
CA PHE A 177 7.81 19.03 -9.31
C PHE A 177 8.61 18.23 -10.34
N GLU A 178 9.46 18.84 -11.13
CA GLU A 178 10.29 18.13 -12.11
C GLU A 178 11.27 17.15 -11.41
N LEU A 179 11.83 17.54 -10.27
CA LEU A 179 12.69 16.65 -9.46
C LEU A 179 11.92 15.42 -8.99
N GLU A 180 10.80 15.60 -8.29
CA GLU A 180 9.98 14.52 -7.74
C GLU A 180 9.40 13.63 -8.83
N ASN A 181 8.94 14.24 -9.93
CA ASN A 181 8.40 13.49 -11.07
C ASN A 181 9.49 12.69 -11.80
N SER A 182 10.74 13.17 -11.82
CA SER A 182 11.89 12.44 -12.38
C SER A 182 12.30 11.21 -11.58
N LEU A 183 11.90 11.11 -10.30
CA LEU A 183 12.11 9.93 -9.46
C LEU A 183 11.17 8.77 -9.81
N LEU A 184 10.04 9.04 -10.47
CA LEU A 184 9.06 7.99 -10.83
C LEU A 184 9.69 6.76 -11.50
N PRO A 185 10.48 6.89 -12.59
CA PRO A 185 11.09 5.74 -13.23
C PRO A 185 12.08 5.01 -12.31
N VAL A 186 12.77 5.72 -11.42
CA VAL A 186 13.69 5.11 -10.45
C VAL A 186 12.93 4.28 -9.43
N LEU A 187 11.87 4.85 -8.83
CA LEU A 187 11.02 4.15 -7.86
C LEU A 187 10.30 2.96 -8.50
N PHE A 188 9.89 3.12 -9.75
CA PHE A 188 9.29 2.05 -10.54
C PHE A 188 10.25 0.87 -10.74
N GLU A 189 11.51 1.13 -11.12
CA GLU A 189 12.52 0.09 -11.26
C GLU A 189 12.90 -0.53 -9.92
N MET A 190 12.99 0.25 -8.84
CA MET A 190 13.22 -0.27 -7.48
C MET A 190 12.12 -1.25 -7.07
N LYS A 191 10.86 -0.89 -7.27
CA LYS A 191 9.72 -1.78 -7.00
C LYS A 191 9.71 -3.00 -7.90
N THR A 192 9.96 -2.82 -9.21
CA THR A 192 10.05 -3.92 -10.20
C THR A 192 11.13 -4.92 -9.81
N LYS A 193 12.31 -4.45 -9.44
CA LYS A 193 13.44 -5.27 -9.00
C LYS A 193 13.15 -5.95 -7.66
N GLY A 194 12.56 -5.24 -6.73
CA GLY A 194 12.29 -5.69 -5.38
C GLY A 194 13.54 -5.91 -4.53
N VAL A 195 13.36 -6.09 -3.24
CA VAL A 195 14.41 -6.37 -2.25
C VAL A 195 14.57 -7.88 -2.09
N ARG A 196 15.79 -8.39 -2.21
CA ARG A 196 16.08 -9.82 -2.05
C ARG A 196 15.87 -10.26 -0.59
N VAL A 197 15.24 -11.40 -0.42
CA VAL A 197 14.98 -12.05 0.87
C VAL A 197 15.62 -13.43 0.88
N ASP A 198 16.33 -13.73 1.95
CA ASP A 198 16.76 -15.10 2.28
C ASP A 198 15.59 -15.80 3.01
N VAL A 199 14.74 -16.45 2.22
CA VAL A 199 13.51 -17.09 2.71
C VAL A 199 13.80 -18.23 3.68
N ASP A 200 14.87 -19.01 3.43
CA ASP A 200 15.25 -20.13 4.29
C ASP A 200 15.74 -19.62 5.64
N LYS A 201 16.54 -18.55 5.64
CA LYS A 201 16.97 -17.89 6.88
C LYS A 201 15.77 -17.30 7.62
N ALA A 202 14.81 -16.69 6.92
CA ALA A 202 13.58 -16.16 7.55
C ALA A 202 12.76 -17.27 8.23
N HIS A 203 12.54 -18.41 7.56
CA HIS A 203 11.87 -19.57 8.15
C HIS A 203 12.61 -20.14 9.37
N LYS A 204 13.96 -20.23 9.28
CA LYS A 204 14.79 -20.66 10.41
C LYS A 204 14.65 -19.70 11.58
N THR A 205 14.78 -18.39 11.32
CA THR A 205 14.61 -17.34 12.35
C THR A 205 13.25 -17.43 13.02
N LYS A 206 12.17 -17.59 12.25
CA LYS A 206 10.81 -17.79 12.78
C LYS A 206 10.76 -18.97 13.76
N LYS A 207 11.32 -20.10 13.36
CA LYS A 207 11.35 -21.33 14.19
C LYS A 207 12.15 -21.11 15.48
N ASP A 208 13.31 -20.47 15.37
CA ASP A 208 14.18 -20.22 16.53
C ASP A 208 13.52 -19.24 17.52
N LEU A 209 12.95 -18.13 17.03
CA LEU A 209 12.21 -17.17 17.85
C LEU A 209 11.01 -17.80 18.54
N THR A 210 10.23 -18.62 17.83
CA THR A 210 9.09 -19.35 18.42
C THR A 210 9.52 -20.31 19.52
N LYS A 211 10.67 -21.00 19.33
CA LYS A 211 11.21 -21.89 20.35
C LYS A 211 11.66 -21.14 21.61
N ILE A 212 12.34 -20.00 21.44
CA ILE A 212 12.78 -19.17 22.58
C ILE A 212 11.58 -18.58 23.31
N GLU A 213 10.58 -18.06 22.60
CA GLU A 213 9.35 -17.54 23.20
C GLU A 213 8.64 -18.59 24.04
N LYS A 214 8.48 -19.81 23.49
CA LYS A 214 7.86 -20.94 24.20
C LYS A 214 8.65 -21.33 25.45
N SER A 215 9.98 -21.42 25.38
CA SER A 215 10.84 -21.73 26.52
C SER A 215 10.70 -20.69 27.65
N LEU A 216 10.66 -19.40 27.31
CA LEU A 216 10.47 -18.34 28.31
C LEU A 216 9.08 -18.38 28.96
N ILE A 217 8.04 -18.73 28.21
CA ILE A 217 6.70 -18.93 28.77
C ILE A 217 6.69 -20.15 29.75
N GLU A 218 7.30 -21.27 29.34
CA GLU A 218 7.44 -22.47 30.19
C GLU A 218 8.20 -22.17 31.48
N GLU A 219 9.25 -21.34 31.42
CA GLU A 219 9.97 -20.88 32.63
C GLU A 219 9.08 -20.07 33.55
N ILE A 220 8.25 -19.14 33.03
CA ILE A 220 7.29 -18.37 33.81
C ILE A 220 6.26 -19.32 34.50
N VAL A 221 5.73 -20.27 33.73
CA VAL A 221 4.78 -21.27 34.27
C VAL A 221 5.42 -22.08 35.39
N LYS A 222 6.67 -22.53 35.21
CA LYS A 222 7.39 -23.30 36.24
C LYS A 222 7.63 -22.49 37.51
N GLU A 223 7.87 -21.18 37.36
CA GLU A 223 8.16 -20.28 38.50
C GLU A 223 6.89 -19.83 39.23
N THR A 224 5.79 -19.65 38.53
CA THR A 224 4.56 -19.01 39.03
C THR A 224 3.34 -19.92 39.07
N GLY A 225 3.35 -21.05 38.37
CA GLY A 225 2.17 -21.89 38.13
C GLY A 225 1.13 -21.27 37.20
N VAL A 226 1.41 -20.10 36.58
CA VAL A 226 0.47 -19.33 35.76
C VAL A 226 0.93 -19.31 34.33
N THR A 227 0.05 -19.71 33.39
CA THR A 227 0.27 -19.52 31.95
C THR A 227 0.08 -18.05 31.60
N VAL A 228 1.07 -17.45 30.90
CA VAL A 228 1.05 -16.05 30.55
C VAL A 228 0.71 -15.84 29.06
N GLU A 229 -0.22 -14.93 28.79
CA GLU A 229 -0.43 -14.31 27.49
C GLU A 229 0.21 -12.91 27.53
N PRO A 230 1.38 -12.71 26.93
CA PRO A 230 2.24 -11.54 27.22
C PRO A 230 1.63 -10.19 26.85
N TRP A 231 0.66 -10.17 25.93
CA TRP A 231 -0.03 -8.97 25.48
C TRP A 231 -1.35 -8.69 26.19
N VAL A 232 -1.83 -9.65 26.98
CA VAL A 232 -3.08 -9.54 27.75
C VAL A 232 -2.75 -9.06 29.17
N ALA A 233 -3.11 -7.81 29.48
CA ALA A 233 -2.77 -7.17 30.75
C ALA A 233 -3.27 -7.94 31.95
N THR A 234 -4.47 -8.52 31.93
CA THR A 234 -5.04 -9.35 32.99
C THR A 234 -4.29 -10.67 33.18
N SER A 235 -3.72 -11.24 32.12
CA SER A 235 -2.88 -12.44 32.20
C SER A 235 -1.53 -12.12 32.85
N VAL A 236 -0.90 -11.01 32.45
CA VAL A 236 0.35 -10.53 33.08
C VAL A 236 0.14 -10.18 34.54
N ALA A 237 -1.02 -9.59 34.91
CA ALA A 237 -1.36 -9.29 36.29
C ALA A 237 -1.36 -10.57 37.18
N LYS A 238 -1.95 -11.67 36.72
CA LYS A 238 -1.93 -12.95 37.45
C LYS A 238 -0.51 -13.46 37.74
N VAL A 239 0.42 -13.25 36.79
CA VAL A 239 1.83 -13.61 36.97
C VAL A 239 2.49 -12.71 38.02
N PHE A 240 2.21 -11.40 38.01
CA PHE A 240 2.71 -10.46 39.00
C PHE A 240 2.16 -10.76 40.40
N ASP A 241 0.85 -11.04 40.49
CA ASP A 241 0.20 -11.41 41.75
C ASP A 241 0.81 -12.70 42.37
N ALA A 242 1.12 -13.70 41.53
CA ALA A 242 1.73 -14.96 41.95
C ALA A 242 3.12 -14.80 42.58
N VAL A 243 3.84 -13.73 42.24
CA VAL A 243 5.18 -13.43 42.81
C VAL A 243 5.15 -12.21 43.73
N GLY A 244 3.96 -11.72 44.13
CA GLY A 244 3.80 -10.63 45.07
C GLY A 244 4.26 -9.25 44.56
N LEU A 245 4.25 -9.03 43.26
CA LEU A 245 4.64 -7.75 42.65
C LEU A 245 3.43 -6.85 42.45
N SER A 246 3.58 -5.57 42.81
CA SER A 246 2.58 -4.54 42.53
C SER A 246 2.68 -4.07 41.08
N TYR A 247 1.58 -3.55 40.53
CA TYR A 247 1.51 -2.97 39.20
C TYR A 247 0.53 -1.79 39.13
N SER A 248 0.73 -0.94 38.12
CA SER A 248 -0.12 0.22 37.88
C SER A 248 -1.47 -0.18 37.28
N ARG A 249 -2.47 0.67 37.50
CA ARG A 249 -3.80 0.53 36.92
C ARG A 249 -4.16 1.79 36.14
N THR A 250 -5.01 1.66 35.12
CA THR A 250 -5.52 2.79 34.37
C THR A 250 -6.53 3.59 35.21
N GLU A 251 -6.46 4.90 35.19
CA GLU A 251 -7.34 5.79 35.96
C GLU A 251 -8.82 5.62 35.61
N LYS A 252 -9.12 5.44 34.30
CA LYS A 252 -10.51 5.37 33.81
C LYS A 252 -11.22 4.04 34.07
N SER A 253 -10.53 2.92 33.92
CA SER A 253 -11.15 1.59 33.96
C SER A 253 -10.64 0.71 35.07
N GLY A 254 -9.62 1.12 35.86
CA GLY A 254 -8.99 0.30 36.87
C GLY A 254 -8.26 -0.94 36.34
N SER A 255 -8.12 -1.06 34.99
CA SER A 255 -7.47 -2.22 34.37
C SER A 255 -5.97 -2.24 34.62
N PRO A 256 -5.35 -3.42 34.78
CA PRO A 256 -3.89 -3.53 34.90
C PRO A 256 -3.16 -2.89 33.75
N MET A 257 -2.03 -2.23 34.02
CA MET A 257 -1.25 -1.52 32.99
C MET A 257 0.23 -1.93 33.06
N PHE A 258 0.73 -2.51 31.96
CA PHE A 258 2.11 -2.99 31.83
C PHE A 258 2.77 -2.36 30.60
N THR A 259 3.13 -1.07 30.72
CA THR A 259 3.90 -0.37 29.67
C THR A 259 5.33 -0.91 29.60
N LYS A 260 6.00 -0.72 28.44
CA LYS A 260 7.41 -1.09 28.27
C LYS A 260 8.28 -0.43 29.36
N GLN A 261 8.04 0.85 29.63
CA GLN A 261 8.80 1.60 30.64
C GLN A 261 8.54 1.06 32.06
N PHE A 262 7.29 0.77 32.41
CA PHE A 262 6.97 0.16 33.71
C PHE A 262 7.71 -1.16 33.91
N LEU A 263 7.62 -2.07 32.93
CA LEU A 263 8.29 -3.37 33.01
C LEU A 263 9.82 -3.23 33.05
N ALA A 264 10.39 -2.28 32.29
CA ALA A 264 11.85 -2.04 32.27
C ALA A 264 12.39 -1.54 33.63
N ASN A 265 11.57 -0.82 34.42
CA ASN A 265 11.93 -0.32 35.74
C ASN A 265 11.81 -1.39 36.85
N GLN A 266 11.23 -2.56 36.53
CA GLN A 266 11.14 -3.65 37.51
C GLN A 266 12.47 -4.40 37.62
N THR A 267 12.87 -4.69 38.86
CA THR A 267 14.11 -5.46 39.13
C THR A 267 13.91 -6.96 39.04
N HIS A 268 12.67 -7.44 39.20
CA HIS A 268 12.35 -8.86 39.25
C HIS A 268 12.56 -9.53 37.87
N PRO A 269 13.18 -10.75 37.86
CA PRO A 269 13.47 -11.45 36.57
C PRO A 269 12.24 -11.71 35.69
N ILE A 270 11.07 -11.93 36.27
CA ILE A 270 9.80 -12.14 35.54
C ILE A 270 9.47 -10.96 34.64
N ALA A 271 9.63 -9.73 35.08
CA ALA A 271 9.38 -8.55 34.26
C ALA A 271 10.30 -8.51 33.03
N LYS A 272 11.57 -8.87 33.20
CA LYS A 272 12.54 -8.97 32.10
C LYS A 272 12.17 -10.08 31.12
N LYS A 273 11.71 -11.25 31.63
CA LYS A 273 11.20 -12.34 30.77
C LYS A 273 10.01 -11.88 29.94
N ILE A 274 9.03 -11.19 30.54
CA ILE A 274 7.85 -10.66 29.81
C ILE A 274 8.26 -9.66 28.74
N ILE A 275 9.20 -8.74 29.01
CA ILE A 275 9.75 -7.83 27.99
C ILE A 275 10.35 -8.63 26.84
N LYS A 276 11.21 -9.61 27.15
CA LYS A 276 11.90 -10.41 26.13
C LYS A 276 10.92 -11.21 25.27
N ILE A 277 9.88 -11.80 25.89
CA ILE A 277 8.81 -12.48 25.15
C ILE A 277 8.10 -11.52 24.20
N ARG A 278 7.73 -10.30 24.66
CA ARG A 278 7.10 -9.28 23.81
C ARG A 278 8.00 -8.85 22.65
N GLU A 279 9.28 -8.67 22.87
CA GLU A 279 10.26 -8.31 21.83
C GLU A 279 10.38 -9.43 20.79
N ILE A 280 10.54 -10.68 21.23
CA ILE A 280 10.61 -11.86 20.38
C ILE A 280 9.31 -12.04 19.57
N ASN A 281 8.17 -11.97 20.23
CA ASN A 281 6.87 -12.09 19.58
C ASN A 281 6.68 -11.00 18.51
N LYS A 282 7.00 -9.73 18.85
CA LYS A 282 6.95 -8.64 17.90
C LYS A 282 7.92 -8.85 16.72
N ALA A 283 9.15 -9.29 16.98
CA ALA A 283 10.12 -9.59 15.93
C ALA A 283 9.58 -10.68 14.99
N ASN A 284 8.99 -11.73 15.54
CA ASN A 284 8.43 -12.83 14.80
C ASN A 284 7.19 -12.42 13.97
N THR A 285 6.15 -11.88 14.65
CA THR A 285 4.85 -11.61 14.01
C THR A 285 4.85 -10.35 13.16
N THR A 286 5.54 -9.27 13.58
CA THR A 286 5.52 -8.00 12.87
C THR A 286 6.55 -7.95 11.73
N PHE A 287 7.70 -8.62 11.88
CA PHE A 287 8.75 -8.51 10.87
C PHE A 287 8.94 -9.80 10.08
N VAL A 288 9.15 -10.95 10.75
CA VAL A 288 9.46 -12.19 10.04
C VAL A 288 8.24 -12.70 9.26
N ASP A 289 7.06 -12.72 9.87
CA ASP A 289 5.82 -13.14 9.20
C ASP A 289 5.49 -12.22 8.02
N THR A 290 5.58 -10.90 8.22
CA THR A 290 5.36 -9.92 7.15
C THR A 290 6.34 -10.09 5.99
N ILE A 291 7.63 -10.35 6.29
CA ILE A 291 8.64 -10.63 5.26
C ILE A 291 8.27 -11.89 4.47
N LEU A 292 7.87 -12.97 5.14
CA LEU A 292 7.47 -14.22 4.49
C LEU A 292 6.20 -14.06 3.66
N GLU A 293 5.20 -13.38 4.20
CA GLU A 293 3.91 -13.13 3.53
C GLU A 293 4.07 -12.32 2.24
N HIS A 294 4.93 -11.29 2.26
CA HIS A 294 5.16 -10.42 1.11
C HIS A 294 6.27 -10.93 0.18
N SER A 295 6.94 -12.03 0.54
CA SER A 295 7.99 -12.58 -0.31
C SER A 295 7.39 -13.32 -1.51
N HIS A 296 7.77 -12.88 -2.71
CA HIS A 296 7.44 -13.53 -3.97
C HIS A 296 8.72 -13.84 -4.75
N ASN A 297 8.95 -15.12 -5.07
CA ASN A 297 10.18 -15.56 -5.74
C ASN A 297 11.48 -15.05 -5.08
N GLY A 298 11.51 -15.05 -3.74
CA GLY A 298 12.67 -14.59 -2.95
C GLY A 298 12.87 -13.08 -2.95
N ARG A 299 11.85 -12.29 -3.30
CA ARG A 299 11.89 -10.82 -3.28
C ARG A 299 10.62 -10.22 -2.69
N ILE A 300 10.76 -9.05 -2.10
CA ILE A 300 9.67 -8.19 -1.65
C ILE A 300 9.59 -6.98 -2.56
N HIS A 301 8.40 -6.69 -3.07
CA HIS A 301 8.11 -5.58 -3.97
C HIS A 301 7.27 -4.51 -3.25
N CYS A 302 7.86 -3.88 -2.23
CA CYS A 302 7.17 -2.85 -1.44
C CYS A 302 6.85 -1.61 -2.26
N ASP A 303 5.89 -0.82 -1.77
CA ASP A 303 5.61 0.51 -2.31
C ASP A 303 6.59 1.52 -1.74
N PHE A 304 7.04 2.45 -2.58
CA PHE A 304 7.87 3.59 -2.18
C PHE A 304 7.09 4.89 -2.36
N HIS A 305 7.13 5.75 -1.36
CA HIS A 305 6.47 7.05 -1.35
C HIS A 305 7.51 8.15 -1.17
N SER A 306 7.70 9.00 -2.17
CA SER A 306 8.54 10.19 -2.05
C SER A 306 7.80 11.34 -1.37
N LEU A 307 6.50 11.43 -1.61
CA LEU A 307 5.59 12.43 -1.05
C LEU A 307 4.40 11.76 -0.36
N ARG A 308 3.62 12.54 0.36
CA ARG A 308 2.38 12.07 0.98
C ARG A 308 1.34 11.69 -0.07
N SER A 309 0.67 10.56 0.16
CA SER A 309 -0.43 10.05 -0.65
C SER A 309 -1.48 9.38 0.26
N ASP A 310 -2.61 8.92 -0.31
CA ASP A 310 -3.60 8.14 0.44
C ASP A 310 -3.05 6.80 0.93
N GLY A 311 -2.06 6.24 0.23
CA GLY A 311 -1.42 4.95 0.56
C GLY A 311 -0.22 5.04 1.50
N GLY A 312 0.26 6.24 1.84
CA GLY A 312 1.45 6.42 2.67
C GLY A 312 2.14 7.76 2.45
N GLY A 313 3.44 7.81 2.75
CA GLY A 313 4.24 9.02 2.59
C GLY A 313 4.27 9.91 3.83
N THR A 314 5.08 10.95 3.76
CA THR A 314 5.26 11.92 4.84
C THR A 314 5.06 13.34 4.32
N VAL A 315 4.61 14.25 5.18
CA VAL A 315 4.51 15.70 4.87
C VAL A 315 5.89 16.38 4.79
N THR A 316 6.93 15.70 5.26
CA THR A 316 8.29 16.27 5.36
C THR A 316 9.16 15.95 4.15
N GLY A 317 8.64 15.30 3.10
CA GLY A 317 9.39 14.86 1.92
C GLY A 317 10.40 13.73 2.18
N ARG A 318 10.34 13.08 3.36
CA ARG A 318 11.12 11.86 3.60
C ARG A 318 10.48 10.68 2.88
N PHE A 319 11.30 9.84 2.26
CA PHE A 319 10.83 8.57 1.71
C PHE A 319 10.20 7.70 2.80
N SER A 320 9.13 7.03 2.43
CA SER A 320 8.56 5.97 3.24
C SER A 320 8.24 4.74 2.39
N SER A 321 7.98 3.61 3.02
CA SER A 321 7.57 2.40 2.32
C SER A 321 6.37 1.75 3.00
N SER A 322 5.57 1.04 2.19
CA SER A 322 4.42 0.26 2.63
C SER A 322 4.32 -1.05 1.83
N ASN A 323 3.49 -1.95 2.24
CA ASN A 323 3.25 -3.24 1.59
C ASN A 323 4.53 -4.06 1.29
N PRO A 324 5.40 -4.34 2.27
CA PRO A 324 5.40 -3.91 3.66
C PRO A 324 6.29 -2.68 3.94
N ASN A 325 6.20 -2.13 5.15
CA ASN A 325 7.13 -1.08 5.58
C ASN A 325 8.49 -1.66 5.98
N LEU A 326 9.46 -1.62 5.05
CA LEU A 326 10.81 -2.14 5.26
C LEU A 326 11.70 -1.23 6.14
N GLN A 327 11.31 0.03 6.37
CA GLN A 327 12.10 0.96 7.19
C GLN A 327 12.01 0.67 8.69
N GLN A 328 11.02 -0.12 9.12
CA GLN A 328 10.82 -0.48 10.52
C GLN A 328 11.56 -1.76 10.94
N ILE A 329 12.22 -2.46 10.01
CA ILE A 329 12.98 -3.66 10.32
C ILE A 329 14.13 -3.31 11.26
N PRO A 330 14.26 -3.97 12.42
CA PRO A 330 15.33 -3.69 13.37
C PRO A 330 16.70 -3.98 12.76
N ALA A 331 17.56 -2.96 12.69
CA ALA A 331 18.90 -3.09 12.10
C ALA A 331 19.99 -3.44 13.11
N ARG A 332 19.68 -3.42 14.41
CA ARG A 332 20.66 -3.56 15.51
C ARG A 332 20.39 -4.72 16.47
N ASP A 333 19.35 -5.53 16.22
CA ASP A 333 19.14 -6.76 16.96
C ASP A 333 19.89 -7.90 16.27
N PRO A 334 20.76 -8.63 16.99
CA PRO A 334 21.53 -9.73 16.43
C PRO A 334 20.68 -10.94 16.05
#